data_a32f65dc3060745ac636526174d17dce
#
_entry.id   a32f65dc3060745ac636526174d17dce
#
_cell.length_a   1.000
_cell.length_b   1.000
_cell.length_c   1.000
_cell.angle_alpha   90.00
_cell.angle_beta   90.00
_cell.angle_gamma   90.00
#
_symmetry.space_group_name_H-M   'P 1'
#
loop_
_entity.id
_entity.type
_entity.pdbx_description
1 polymer ?
#
loop_
_entity_poly.entity_id
_entity_poly.type
_entity_poly.pdbx_seq_one_letter_code
_entity_poly.pdbx_strand_id
1 'polypeptide(L)'
;IDTELSKLAPLPVSEMITYSTLIDGEVKKGEKDKSVVGAPLAMPAGRQVGAHNEKDKYTRVLVTGAAKTLVQKYVDVFKIAKLNLQAIDTESFALIRALIGKDKGAIMILDFGSHRTNLFVVEKGIPFVARSINIGGETVTRRIADQMKINEVDAERTKRDLGIAGNGSVGGLPKILEPIMQPIVNEIRFAFQLYANMELTEIKHVEKIILTGGSSHLPHVPEYLAETINLNVYRGDPWARVVYPKDLTTVLEEIGPRMAVAVGLAMREME
;
A
#
# COMPACT_ATOMS: atom_id res chain seq x y z
N ILE A 1 -22.85 -13.27 -1.59
CA ILE A 1 -21.80 -12.25 -1.76
C ILE A 1 -22.40 -11.00 -2.41
N ASP A 2 -23.05 -11.10 -3.56
CA ASP A 2 -23.55 -9.91 -4.29
C ASP A 2 -24.57 -9.08 -3.52
N THR A 3 -25.44 -9.73 -2.73
CA THR A 3 -26.46 -9.06 -1.90
C THR A 3 -25.84 -8.27 -0.74
N GLU A 4 -24.78 -8.77 -0.13
CA GLU A 4 -24.08 -8.07 0.94
C GLU A 4 -23.13 -7.01 0.35
N LEU A 5 -22.49 -7.33 -0.77
CA LEU A 5 -21.62 -6.40 -1.48
C LEU A 5 -22.37 -5.14 -1.94
N SER A 6 -23.62 -5.29 -2.41
CA SER A 6 -24.46 -4.16 -2.84
C SER A 6 -24.78 -3.15 -1.73
N LYS A 7 -24.70 -3.57 -0.45
CA LYS A 7 -24.89 -2.67 0.70
C LYS A 7 -23.64 -1.87 1.07
N LEU A 8 -22.47 -2.39 0.73
CA LEU A 8 -21.17 -1.86 1.12
C LEU A 8 -20.44 -1.16 -0.04
N ALA A 9 -20.77 -1.50 -1.28
CA ALA A 9 -20.11 -0.96 -2.45
C ALA A 9 -20.53 0.51 -2.72
N PRO A 10 -19.56 1.39 -3.05
CA PRO A 10 -19.87 2.79 -3.36
C PRO A 10 -20.55 3.00 -4.72
N LEU A 11 -20.57 1.97 -5.56
CA LEU A 11 -21.20 1.94 -6.87
C LEU A 11 -22.09 0.69 -6.99
N PRO A 12 -23.09 0.70 -7.90
CA PRO A 12 -23.83 -0.51 -8.23
C PRO A 12 -22.88 -1.65 -8.63
N VAL A 13 -23.13 -2.86 -8.13
CA VAL A 13 -22.26 -4.03 -8.42
C VAL A 13 -22.16 -4.29 -9.93
N SER A 14 -23.23 -3.96 -10.70
CA SER A 14 -23.25 -4.02 -12.16
C SER A 14 -22.22 -3.13 -12.85
N GLU A 15 -21.77 -2.07 -12.18
CA GLU A 15 -20.75 -1.11 -12.69
C GLU A 15 -19.35 -1.41 -12.16
N MET A 16 -19.19 -2.47 -11.38
CA MET A 16 -17.91 -2.89 -10.78
C MET A 16 -17.42 -4.19 -11.41
N ILE A 17 -16.11 -4.36 -11.37
CA ILE A 17 -15.43 -5.65 -11.51
C ILE A 17 -15.00 -6.03 -10.10
N THR A 18 -15.41 -7.20 -9.63
CA THR A 18 -15.13 -7.68 -8.29
C THR A 18 -14.36 -8.99 -8.35
N TYR A 19 -13.45 -9.17 -7.40
CA TYR A 19 -12.70 -10.38 -7.18
C TYR A 19 -12.85 -10.80 -5.72
N SER A 20 -13.12 -12.08 -5.46
CA SER A 20 -13.35 -12.62 -4.11
C SER A 20 -12.30 -13.67 -3.78
N THR A 21 -11.67 -13.55 -2.62
CA THR A 21 -10.69 -14.50 -2.11
C THR A 21 -11.14 -15.02 -0.74
N LEU A 22 -11.08 -16.34 -0.52
CA LEU A 22 -11.31 -16.95 0.79
C LEU A 22 -10.13 -16.64 1.71
N ILE A 23 -10.41 -16.12 2.89
CA ILE A 23 -9.39 -15.81 3.90
C ILE A 23 -9.07 -17.08 4.73
N ASP A 24 -10.09 -17.87 5.06
CA ASP A 24 -9.96 -19.07 5.87
C ASP A 24 -9.95 -20.32 4.97
N GLY A 25 -8.78 -20.71 4.49
CA GLY A 25 -8.64 -21.95 3.72
C GLY A 25 -7.23 -22.14 3.21
N GLU A 26 -6.64 -23.29 3.48
CA GLU A 26 -5.41 -23.71 2.81
C GLU A 26 -5.65 -23.82 1.29
N VAL A 27 -5.02 -22.96 0.50
CA VAL A 27 -4.99 -23.11 -0.94
C VAL A 27 -4.13 -24.32 -1.29
N LYS A 28 -4.73 -25.44 -1.68
CA LYS A 28 -3.97 -26.54 -2.28
C LYS A 28 -3.40 -26.05 -3.61
N LYS A 29 -2.05 -26.02 -3.71
CA LYS A 29 -1.32 -25.80 -4.95
C LYS A 29 -1.82 -26.78 -6.02
N GLY A 30 -2.36 -26.31 -7.13
CA GLY A 30 -2.65 -27.20 -8.26
C GLY A 30 -3.48 -26.70 -9.41
N GLU A 31 -3.83 -25.42 -9.53
CA GLU A 31 -4.44 -24.94 -10.78
C GLU A 31 -3.82 -23.61 -11.23
N LYS A 32 -3.19 -23.66 -12.39
CA LYS A 32 -2.69 -22.47 -13.10
C LYS A 32 -3.90 -21.65 -13.57
N ASP A 33 -4.12 -20.54 -12.90
CA ASP A 33 -5.16 -19.58 -13.26
C ASP A 33 -4.78 -18.89 -14.58
N LYS A 34 -5.53 -19.22 -15.64
CA LYS A 34 -5.46 -18.50 -16.92
C LYS A 34 -6.49 -17.35 -16.86
N SER A 35 -6.18 -16.30 -16.14
CA SER A 35 -7.03 -15.10 -16.14
C SER A 35 -6.81 -14.30 -17.42
N VAL A 36 -7.73 -14.46 -18.37
CA VAL A 36 -7.86 -13.59 -19.54
C VAL A 36 -8.68 -12.36 -19.14
N VAL A 37 -8.20 -11.19 -19.51
CA VAL A 37 -8.94 -9.92 -19.38
C VAL A 37 -10.29 -10.07 -20.06
N GLY A 38 -11.39 -10.00 -19.32
CA GLY A 38 -12.75 -9.96 -19.89
C GLY A 38 -13.68 -11.16 -19.63
N ALA A 39 -13.22 -12.23 -18.97
CA ALA A 39 -14.12 -13.28 -18.51
C ALA A 39 -14.55 -13.02 -17.06
N PRO A 40 -15.85 -13.21 -16.69
CA PRO A 40 -16.22 -13.28 -15.29
C PRO A 40 -15.46 -14.44 -14.67
N LEU A 41 -14.68 -14.17 -13.64
CA LEU A 41 -13.92 -15.19 -12.91
C LEU A 41 -14.93 -16.16 -12.28
N ALA A 42 -15.11 -17.29 -12.94
CA ALA A 42 -15.88 -18.39 -12.39
C ALA A 42 -15.14 -18.90 -11.16
N MET A 43 -15.81 -18.90 -10.03
CA MET A 43 -15.37 -19.64 -8.86
C MET A 43 -15.10 -21.08 -9.28
N PRO A 44 -13.99 -21.69 -8.87
CA PRO A 44 -13.80 -23.13 -9.12
C PRO A 44 -14.96 -23.90 -8.48
N ALA A 45 -15.76 -24.53 -9.33
CA ALA A 45 -16.85 -25.37 -8.88
C ALA A 45 -16.29 -26.56 -8.12
N GLY A 46 -16.75 -26.76 -6.89
CA GLY A 46 -16.62 -28.02 -6.18
C GLY A 46 -15.38 -28.19 -5.32
N ARG A 47 -15.31 -27.45 -4.25
CA ARG A 47 -14.51 -27.89 -3.08
C ARG A 47 -15.46 -28.47 -2.04
N GLN A 48 -15.39 -29.79 -1.83
CA GLN A 48 -15.94 -30.39 -0.63
C GLN A 48 -15.16 -29.83 0.55
N VAL A 49 -15.86 -29.05 1.36
CA VAL A 49 -15.36 -28.50 2.62
C VAL A 49 -15.15 -29.69 3.54
N GLY A 50 -13.91 -30.01 3.88
CA GLY A 50 -13.59 -30.96 4.95
C GLY A 50 -14.25 -30.51 6.25
N ALA A 51 -14.67 -31.47 7.08
CA ALA A 51 -15.42 -31.26 8.31
C ALA A 51 -14.91 -30.05 9.10
N HIS A 52 -15.70 -28.99 9.13
CA HIS A 52 -15.48 -27.83 9.98
C HIS A 52 -15.93 -28.15 11.40
N ASN A 53 -15.14 -27.75 12.38
CA ASN A 53 -15.55 -27.65 13.76
C ASN A 53 -16.82 -26.78 13.85
N GLU A 54 -17.81 -27.20 14.59
CA GLU A 54 -19.13 -26.55 14.76
C GLU A 54 -19.09 -25.09 15.26
N LYS A 55 -17.91 -24.48 15.44
CA LYS A 55 -17.74 -23.11 15.94
C LYS A 55 -17.72 -22.02 14.87
N ASP A 56 -17.45 -22.33 13.60
CA ASP A 56 -17.37 -21.29 12.57
C ASP A 56 -18.55 -21.35 11.60
N LYS A 57 -19.60 -20.64 11.99
CA LYS A 57 -20.86 -20.51 11.24
C LYS A 57 -20.71 -19.63 9.97
N TYR A 58 -19.56 -18.99 9.77
CA TYR A 58 -19.33 -18.00 8.70
C TYR A 58 -17.97 -18.22 8.04
N THR A 59 -17.94 -18.04 6.73
CA THR A 59 -16.72 -18.05 5.93
C THR A 59 -16.27 -16.61 5.68
N ARG A 60 -15.03 -16.29 6.00
CA ARG A 60 -14.46 -14.96 5.73
C ARG A 60 -14.00 -14.85 4.27
N VAL A 61 -14.48 -13.84 3.58
CA VAL A 61 -14.17 -13.57 2.18
C VAL A 61 -13.66 -12.15 2.05
N LEU A 62 -12.50 -11.98 1.44
CA LEU A 62 -12.01 -10.67 1.01
C LEU A 62 -12.57 -10.38 -0.38
N VAL A 63 -13.25 -9.26 -0.53
CA VAL A 63 -13.76 -8.81 -1.83
C VAL A 63 -13.02 -7.54 -2.22
N THR A 64 -12.36 -7.58 -3.37
CA THR A 64 -11.73 -6.42 -4.00
C THR A 64 -12.56 -6.01 -5.20
N GLY A 65 -12.84 -4.71 -5.34
CA GLY A 65 -13.65 -4.20 -6.44
C GLY A 65 -13.08 -2.92 -7.04
N ALA A 66 -13.29 -2.76 -8.34
CA ALA A 66 -12.94 -1.55 -9.07
C ALA A 66 -14.05 -1.17 -10.06
N ALA A 67 -14.23 0.13 -10.31
CA ALA A 67 -15.16 0.60 -11.33
C ALA A 67 -14.77 0.08 -12.73
N LYS A 68 -15.72 -0.46 -13.47
CA LYS A 68 -15.50 -0.94 -14.86
C LYS A 68 -14.87 0.14 -15.74
N THR A 69 -15.30 1.38 -15.59
CA THR A 69 -14.78 2.53 -16.33
C THR A 69 -13.29 2.78 -16.06
N LEU A 70 -12.82 2.58 -14.81
CA LEU A 70 -11.43 2.70 -14.47
C LEU A 70 -10.59 1.58 -15.09
N VAL A 71 -11.05 0.34 -14.95
CA VAL A 71 -10.39 -0.83 -15.55
C VAL A 71 -10.30 -0.67 -17.08
N GLN A 72 -11.37 -0.22 -17.72
CA GLN A 72 -11.40 0.00 -19.18
C GLN A 72 -10.35 1.03 -19.62
N LYS A 73 -10.14 2.11 -18.85
CA LYS A 73 -9.07 3.09 -19.15
C LYS A 73 -7.67 2.45 -19.17
N TYR A 74 -7.37 1.57 -18.21
CA TYR A 74 -6.08 0.85 -18.23
C TYR A 74 -5.97 -0.07 -19.44
N VAL A 75 -7.02 -0.82 -19.75
CA VAL A 75 -7.05 -1.69 -20.95
C VAL A 75 -6.78 -0.87 -22.22
N ASP A 76 -7.42 0.28 -22.36
CA ASP A 76 -7.27 1.14 -23.54
C ASP A 76 -5.85 1.73 -23.64
N VAL A 77 -5.26 2.17 -22.52
CA VAL A 77 -3.87 2.67 -22.47
C VAL A 77 -2.89 1.59 -22.94
N PHE A 78 -3.00 0.36 -22.41
CA PHE A 78 -2.13 -0.76 -22.79
C PHE A 78 -2.32 -1.15 -24.26
N LYS A 79 -3.58 -1.13 -24.74
CA LYS A 79 -3.90 -1.39 -26.14
C LYS A 79 -3.27 -0.35 -27.08
N ILE A 80 -3.37 0.94 -26.75
CA ILE A 80 -2.74 2.03 -27.52
C ILE A 80 -1.22 1.90 -27.52
N ALA A 81 -0.65 1.56 -26.36
CA ALA A 81 0.79 1.33 -26.21
C ALA A 81 1.28 0.02 -26.88
N LYS A 82 0.38 -0.82 -27.43
CA LYS A 82 0.66 -2.14 -27.96
C LYS A 82 1.37 -3.08 -26.98
N LEU A 83 1.04 -2.93 -25.71
CA LEU A 83 1.52 -3.77 -24.62
C LEU A 83 0.46 -4.80 -24.23
N ASN A 84 0.89 -6.01 -23.90
CA ASN A 84 -0.01 -7.05 -23.41
C ASN A 84 -0.27 -6.87 -21.92
N LEU A 85 -1.47 -6.41 -21.55
CA LEU A 85 -1.90 -6.29 -20.16
C LEU A 85 -2.15 -7.68 -19.57
N GLN A 86 -1.29 -8.12 -18.66
CA GLN A 86 -1.37 -9.43 -18.02
C GLN A 86 -2.39 -9.43 -16.87
N ALA A 87 -2.36 -8.39 -16.04
CA ALA A 87 -3.20 -8.30 -14.86
C ALA A 87 -3.33 -6.85 -14.38
N ILE A 88 -4.37 -6.60 -13.60
CA ILE A 88 -4.58 -5.36 -12.85
C ILE A 88 -4.65 -5.74 -11.37
N ASP A 89 -3.98 -4.98 -10.52
CA ASP A 89 -3.94 -5.22 -9.09
C ASP A 89 -4.05 -3.90 -8.31
N THR A 90 -4.27 -3.98 -7.01
CA THR A 90 -4.31 -2.80 -6.14
C THR A 90 -2.92 -2.47 -5.59
N GLU A 91 -2.69 -1.19 -5.30
CA GLU A 91 -1.44 -0.74 -4.67
C GLU A 91 -1.17 -1.48 -3.35
N SER A 92 -2.21 -1.74 -2.56
CA SER A 92 -2.08 -2.42 -1.27
C SER A 92 -1.47 -3.82 -1.42
N PHE A 93 -1.97 -4.65 -2.34
CA PHE A 93 -1.42 -5.98 -2.55
C PHE A 93 -0.01 -5.95 -3.15
N ALA A 94 0.26 -5.02 -4.06
CA ALA A 94 1.60 -4.82 -4.59
C ALA A 94 2.59 -4.46 -3.46
N LEU A 95 2.23 -3.51 -2.59
CA LEU A 95 3.07 -3.11 -1.46
C LEU A 95 3.24 -4.23 -0.43
N ILE A 96 2.20 -5.02 -0.15
CA ILE A 96 2.29 -6.20 0.73
C ILE A 96 3.32 -7.18 0.18
N ARG A 97 3.27 -7.51 -1.10
CA ARG A 97 4.24 -8.40 -1.74
C ARG A 97 5.66 -7.84 -1.68
N ALA A 98 5.82 -6.54 -2.00
CA ALA A 98 7.14 -5.93 -2.02
C ALA A 98 7.77 -5.79 -0.63
N LEU A 99 6.99 -5.45 0.40
CA LEU A 99 7.53 -4.94 1.67
C LEU A 99 7.31 -5.88 2.86
N ILE A 100 6.21 -6.64 2.90
CA ILE A 100 5.86 -7.49 4.05
C ILE A 100 6.32 -8.93 3.84
N GLY A 101 6.06 -9.48 2.65
CA GLY A 101 6.39 -10.87 2.35
C GLY A 101 5.63 -11.85 3.24
N LYS A 102 6.37 -12.67 4.01
CA LYS A 102 5.79 -13.74 4.86
C LYS A 102 5.51 -13.32 6.31
N ASP A 103 5.71 -12.06 6.66
CA ASP A 103 5.42 -11.58 8.01
C ASP A 103 3.91 -11.65 8.28
N LYS A 104 3.55 -12.19 9.44
CA LYS A 104 2.15 -12.42 9.84
C LYS A 104 1.66 -11.42 10.87
N GLY A 105 2.52 -10.52 11.33
CA GLY A 105 2.18 -9.47 12.29
C GLY A 105 1.19 -8.45 11.75
N ALA A 106 0.66 -7.61 12.62
CA ALA A 106 -0.13 -6.46 12.24
C ALA A 106 0.80 -5.29 11.91
N ILE A 107 0.89 -4.94 10.64
CA ILE A 107 1.86 -3.99 10.10
C ILE A 107 1.11 -2.86 9.39
N MET A 108 1.51 -1.61 9.65
CA MET A 108 1.07 -0.51 8.81
C MET A 108 2.09 -0.26 7.70
N ILE A 109 1.62 -0.16 6.47
CA ILE A 109 2.38 0.43 5.36
C ILE A 109 1.92 1.87 5.21
N LEU A 110 2.87 2.82 5.25
CA LEU A 110 2.65 4.23 5.01
C LEU A 110 3.35 4.62 3.71
N ASP A 111 2.59 4.76 2.64
CA ASP A 111 3.10 5.20 1.34
C ASP A 111 2.98 6.72 1.23
N PHE A 112 4.07 7.41 1.52
CA PHE A 112 4.17 8.87 1.44
C PHE A 112 4.57 9.29 0.02
N GLY A 113 3.56 9.40 -0.84
CA GLY A 113 3.72 9.70 -2.26
C GLY A 113 3.91 11.18 -2.57
N SER A 114 3.76 11.55 -3.85
CA SER A 114 3.84 12.95 -4.33
C SER A 114 2.60 13.75 -3.97
N HIS A 115 1.42 13.25 -4.33
CA HIS A 115 0.15 13.97 -4.17
C HIS A 115 -0.62 13.58 -2.90
N ARG A 116 -0.44 12.34 -2.44
CA ARG A 116 -1.18 11.76 -1.33
C ARG A 116 -0.33 10.84 -0.49
N THR A 117 -0.80 10.59 0.72
CA THR A 117 -0.27 9.55 1.58
C THR A 117 -1.33 8.47 1.74
N ASN A 118 -0.99 7.24 1.41
CA ASN A 118 -1.83 6.08 1.59
C ASN A 118 -1.38 5.29 2.83
N LEU A 119 -2.34 4.80 3.61
CA LEU A 119 -2.12 4.01 4.81
C LEU A 119 -2.86 2.68 4.68
N PHE A 120 -2.14 1.59 4.89
CA PHE A 120 -2.71 0.25 4.88
C PHE A 120 -2.34 -0.47 6.17
N VAL A 121 -3.32 -0.93 6.95
CA VAL A 121 -3.05 -1.85 8.06
C VAL A 121 -3.28 -3.26 7.57
N VAL A 122 -2.25 -4.07 7.67
CA VAL A 122 -2.18 -5.42 7.10
C VAL A 122 -1.92 -6.40 8.23
N GLU A 123 -2.68 -7.48 8.26
CA GLU A 123 -2.45 -8.63 9.15
C GLU A 123 -2.45 -9.90 8.31
N LYS A 124 -1.42 -10.73 8.47
CA LYS A 124 -1.28 -12.01 7.73
C LYS A 124 -1.39 -11.85 6.19
N GLY A 125 -0.89 -10.74 5.65
CA GLY A 125 -0.95 -10.45 4.22
C GLY A 125 -2.30 -9.92 3.70
N ILE A 126 -3.26 -9.66 4.59
CA ILE A 126 -4.59 -9.15 4.26
C ILE A 126 -4.71 -7.69 4.69
N PRO A 127 -5.05 -6.76 3.78
CA PRO A 127 -5.29 -5.37 4.14
C PRO A 127 -6.67 -5.23 4.81
N PHE A 128 -6.69 -4.91 6.10
CA PHE A 128 -7.93 -4.67 6.87
C PHE A 128 -8.36 -3.21 6.85
N VAL A 129 -7.42 -2.29 6.86
CA VAL A 129 -7.68 -0.84 6.77
C VAL A 129 -6.94 -0.27 5.58
N ALA A 130 -7.63 0.51 4.77
CA ALA A 130 -7.06 1.31 3.69
C ALA A 130 -7.57 2.75 3.80
N ARG A 131 -6.65 3.69 3.94
CA ARG A 131 -6.95 5.12 4.09
C ARG A 131 -6.06 5.94 3.17
N SER A 132 -6.53 7.12 2.76
CA SER A 132 -5.76 8.03 1.93
C SER A 132 -6.05 9.48 2.32
N ILE A 133 -5.01 10.30 2.41
CA ILE A 133 -5.12 11.74 2.61
C ILE A 133 -4.38 12.48 1.50
N ASN A 134 -4.91 13.63 1.07
CA ASN A 134 -4.33 14.45 0.01
C ASN A 134 -3.18 15.33 0.54
N ILE A 135 -2.22 14.70 1.20
CA ILE A 135 -0.97 15.31 1.68
C ILE A 135 0.16 14.46 1.15
N GLY A 136 1.11 15.07 0.45
CA GLY A 136 2.24 14.39 -0.16
C GLY A 136 3.41 15.33 -0.38
N GLY A 137 4.40 14.89 -1.15
CA GLY A 137 5.61 15.65 -1.46
C GLY A 137 5.35 17.01 -2.09
N GLU A 138 4.30 17.17 -2.88
CA GLU A 138 3.89 18.47 -3.44
C GLU A 138 3.43 19.45 -2.36
N THR A 139 2.73 18.96 -1.32
CA THR A 139 2.35 19.79 -0.19
C THR A 139 3.58 20.36 0.50
N VAL A 140 4.64 19.55 0.61
CA VAL A 140 5.95 19.98 1.14
C VAL A 140 6.58 21.04 0.22
N THR A 141 6.62 20.78 -1.09
CA THR A 141 7.19 21.70 -2.08
C THR A 141 6.51 23.07 -2.04
N ARG A 142 5.17 23.09 -2.06
CA ARG A 142 4.39 24.33 -1.94
C ARG A 142 4.66 25.07 -0.63
N ARG A 143 4.75 24.35 0.47
CA ARG A 143 5.06 24.96 1.77
C ARG A 143 6.44 25.63 1.80
N ILE A 144 7.44 24.98 1.18
CA ILE A 144 8.79 25.56 1.02
C ILE A 144 8.73 26.80 0.12
N ALA A 145 8.05 26.72 -1.03
CA ALA A 145 7.88 27.84 -1.95
C ALA A 145 7.27 29.06 -1.26
N ASP A 146 6.17 28.85 -0.52
CA ASP A 146 5.46 29.90 0.21
C ASP A 146 6.31 30.54 1.31
N GLN A 147 7.02 29.71 2.09
CA GLN A 147 7.81 30.21 3.21
C GLN A 147 9.07 30.91 2.78
N MET A 148 9.74 30.41 1.74
CA MET A 148 10.99 30.98 1.22
C MET A 148 10.77 32.02 0.13
N LYS A 149 9.52 32.21 -0.34
CA LYS A 149 9.17 33.11 -1.44
C LYS A 149 9.92 32.80 -2.73
N ILE A 150 10.09 31.54 -3.05
CA ILE A 150 10.72 31.03 -4.27
C ILE A 150 9.69 30.30 -5.13
N ASN A 151 10.03 30.07 -6.41
CA ASN A 151 9.15 29.30 -7.30
C ASN A 151 9.16 27.79 -6.93
N GLU A 152 8.18 27.03 -7.45
CA GLU A 152 8.03 25.62 -7.14
C GLU A 152 9.21 24.74 -7.60
N VAL A 153 9.90 25.12 -8.68
CA VAL A 153 11.06 24.38 -9.20
C VAL A 153 12.23 24.46 -8.22
N ASP A 154 12.51 25.67 -7.73
CA ASP A 154 13.57 25.89 -6.74
C ASP A 154 13.19 25.30 -5.37
N ALA A 155 11.90 25.37 -5.01
CA ALA A 155 11.39 24.72 -3.80
C ALA A 155 11.54 23.19 -3.87
N GLU A 156 11.29 22.57 -5.01
CA GLU A 156 11.48 21.13 -5.20
C GLU A 156 12.97 20.73 -5.08
N ARG A 157 13.87 21.54 -5.62
CA ARG A 157 15.32 21.35 -5.43
C ARG A 157 15.69 21.44 -3.96
N THR A 158 15.26 22.52 -3.29
CA THR A 158 15.50 22.73 -1.85
C THR A 158 15.00 21.54 -1.02
N LYS A 159 13.81 21.01 -1.33
CA LYS A 159 13.25 19.84 -0.66
C LYS A 159 14.16 18.61 -0.82
N ARG A 160 14.69 18.37 -2.02
CA ARG A 160 15.61 17.25 -2.28
C ARG A 160 16.94 17.44 -1.58
N ASP A 161 17.46 18.66 -1.59
CA ASP A 161 18.71 18.99 -0.89
C ASP A 161 18.57 18.82 0.63
N LEU A 162 17.41 19.18 1.20
CA LEU A 162 17.10 18.91 2.60
C LEU A 162 17.12 17.39 2.88
N GLY A 163 16.61 16.57 1.96
CA GLY A 163 16.63 15.10 2.06
C GLY A 163 18.05 14.54 2.06
N ILE A 164 18.93 15.11 1.25
CA ILE A 164 20.34 14.69 1.14
C ILE A 164 21.16 15.21 2.34
N ALA A 165 20.99 16.48 2.72
CA ALA A 165 21.71 17.11 3.82
C ALA A 165 21.29 16.59 5.20
N GLY A 166 20.07 16.12 5.33
CA GLY A 166 19.50 15.62 6.60
C GLY A 166 20.17 14.38 7.17
N ASN A 167 20.93 13.67 6.39
CA ASN A 167 21.69 12.49 6.85
C ASN A 167 22.85 12.80 7.81
N GLY A 168 23.11 14.06 8.12
CA GLY A 168 24.20 14.48 8.99
C GLY A 168 23.87 15.53 10.06
N SER A 169 22.64 16.06 10.09
CA SER A 169 22.28 17.07 11.09
C SER A 169 21.75 16.43 12.38
N VAL A 170 22.41 16.74 13.46
CA VAL A 170 21.94 16.51 14.83
C VAL A 170 20.75 17.45 15.07
N GLY A 171 19.53 16.99 14.80
CA GLY A 171 18.33 17.81 15.02
C GLY A 171 17.08 17.13 14.47
N GLY A 172 16.00 17.16 15.20
CA GLY A 172 14.71 16.54 14.86
C GLY A 172 14.11 17.01 13.54
N LEU A 173 12.86 16.66 13.30
CA LEU A 173 12.12 17.03 12.09
C LEU A 173 12.23 18.53 11.79
N PRO A 174 12.60 18.95 10.56
CA PRO A 174 12.62 20.36 10.20
C PRO A 174 11.27 21.01 10.50
N LYS A 175 11.30 22.19 11.16
CA LYS A 175 10.09 22.92 11.59
C LYS A 175 9.07 23.17 10.47
N ILE A 176 9.55 23.28 9.23
CA ILE A 176 8.69 23.44 8.05
C ILE A 176 7.83 22.21 7.78
N LEU A 177 8.27 21.02 8.19
CA LEU A 177 7.56 19.75 7.99
C LEU A 177 6.54 19.46 9.09
N GLU A 178 6.70 19.99 10.30
CA GLU A 178 5.82 19.70 11.43
C GLU A 178 4.32 19.91 11.13
N PRO A 179 3.88 21.05 10.54
CA PRO A 179 2.47 21.26 10.23
C PRO A 179 1.93 20.30 9.16
N ILE A 180 2.82 19.74 8.33
CA ILE A 180 2.45 18.78 7.28
C ILE A 180 2.35 17.37 7.87
N MET A 181 3.20 17.04 8.82
CA MET A 181 3.23 15.73 9.45
C MET A 181 2.09 15.51 10.46
N GLN A 182 1.61 16.58 11.11
CA GLN A 182 0.55 16.45 12.12
C GLN A 182 -0.75 15.81 11.60
N PRO A 183 -1.31 16.19 10.45
CA PRO A 183 -2.45 15.50 9.86
C PRO A 183 -2.17 14.03 9.52
N ILE A 184 -0.94 13.71 9.08
CA ILE A 184 -0.53 12.31 8.81
C ILE A 184 -0.53 11.50 10.12
N VAL A 185 0.03 12.06 11.20
CA VAL A 185 0.00 11.44 12.52
C VAL A 185 -1.43 11.19 13.02
N ASN A 186 -2.32 12.17 12.83
CA ASN A 186 -3.73 12.02 13.20
C ASN A 186 -4.40 10.89 12.41
N GLU A 187 -4.13 10.79 11.11
CA GLU A 187 -4.67 9.73 10.26
C GLU A 187 -4.13 8.35 10.65
N ILE A 188 -2.84 8.24 11.02
CA ILE A 188 -2.24 7.00 11.55
C ILE A 188 -2.99 6.55 12.81
N ARG A 189 -3.19 7.47 13.77
CA ARG A 189 -3.91 7.16 15.02
C ARG A 189 -5.35 6.74 14.76
N PHE A 190 -6.02 7.41 13.83
CA PHE A 190 -7.39 7.06 13.43
C PHE A 190 -7.44 5.66 12.77
N ALA A 191 -6.49 5.35 11.89
CA ALA A 191 -6.39 4.02 11.27
C ALA A 191 -6.15 2.92 12.33
N PHE A 192 -5.35 3.20 13.36
CA PHE A 192 -5.15 2.27 14.48
C PHE A 192 -6.43 2.03 15.28
N GLN A 193 -7.21 3.09 15.55
CA GLN A 193 -8.50 2.95 16.21
C GLN A 193 -9.49 2.13 15.39
N LEU A 194 -9.58 2.38 14.09
CA LEU A 194 -10.41 1.58 13.19
C LEU A 194 -10.02 0.10 13.24
N TYR A 195 -8.72 -0.19 13.12
CA TYR A 195 -8.20 -1.55 13.15
C TYR A 195 -8.47 -2.26 14.48
N ALA A 196 -8.21 -1.60 15.60
CA ALA A 196 -8.42 -2.15 16.94
C ALA A 196 -9.88 -2.55 17.20
N ASN A 197 -10.83 -1.80 16.60
CA ASN A 197 -12.27 -2.03 16.76
C ASN A 197 -12.84 -3.07 15.77
N MET A 198 -12.04 -3.58 14.82
CA MET A 198 -12.50 -4.62 13.89
C MET A 198 -12.65 -5.96 14.61
N GLU A 199 -13.79 -6.63 14.43
CA GLU A 199 -14.06 -7.94 15.03
C GLU A 199 -13.27 -9.08 14.37
N LEU A 200 -12.99 -8.92 13.07
CA LEU A 200 -12.38 -9.96 12.23
C LEU A 200 -10.85 -10.09 12.38
N THR A 201 -10.19 -9.17 13.09
CA THR A 201 -8.74 -9.19 13.32
C THR A 201 -8.38 -10.00 14.55
N GLU A 202 -7.28 -10.76 14.48
CA GLU A 202 -6.75 -11.52 15.61
C GLU A 202 -5.83 -10.66 16.49
N ILE A 203 -5.00 -9.83 15.84
CA ILE A 203 -4.09 -8.89 16.49
C ILE A 203 -4.80 -7.54 16.58
N LYS A 204 -4.91 -6.98 17.77
CA LYS A 204 -5.68 -5.74 18.00
C LYS A 204 -4.83 -4.46 17.99
N HIS A 205 -3.53 -4.57 17.78
CA HIS A 205 -2.60 -3.44 17.76
C HIS A 205 -1.61 -3.59 16.62
N VAL A 206 -1.21 -2.47 16.04
CA VAL A 206 -0.16 -2.43 15.02
C VAL A 206 1.20 -2.52 15.70
N GLU A 207 2.07 -3.40 15.20
CA GLU A 207 3.38 -3.68 15.79
C GLU A 207 4.49 -2.76 15.26
N LYS A 208 4.38 -2.34 14.00
CA LYS A 208 5.38 -1.52 13.31
C LYS A 208 4.80 -0.80 12.09
N ILE A 209 5.51 0.24 11.64
CA ILE A 209 5.18 0.98 10.43
C ILE A 209 6.31 0.83 9.41
N ILE A 210 5.98 0.41 8.21
CA ILE A 210 6.88 0.40 7.05
C ILE A 210 6.57 1.62 6.21
N LEU A 211 7.55 2.53 6.11
CA LEU A 211 7.45 3.76 5.34
C LEU A 211 7.97 3.55 3.92
N THR A 212 7.21 3.99 2.92
CA THR A 212 7.57 3.92 1.51
C THR A 212 7.11 5.17 0.76
N GLY A 213 7.27 5.19 -0.56
CA GLY A 213 6.99 6.37 -1.38
C GLY A 213 8.14 7.36 -1.43
N GLY A 214 8.12 8.25 -2.43
CA GLY A 214 9.23 9.19 -2.68
C GLY A 214 9.49 10.17 -1.54
N SER A 215 8.45 10.56 -0.79
CA SER A 215 8.57 11.50 0.33
C SER A 215 9.08 10.83 1.63
N SER A 216 9.23 9.51 1.65
CA SER A 216 9.87 8.81 2.76
C SER A 216 11.35 9.17 2.96
N HIS A 217 11.97 9.77 1.94
CA HIS A 217 13.34 10.29 1.99
C HIS A 217 13.47 11.66 2.66
N LEU A 218 12.37 12.31 3.02
CA LEU A 218 12.44 13.55 3.79
C LEU A 218 13.18 13.30 5.11
N PRO A 219 14.02 14.28 5.55
CA PRO A 219 14.88 14.10 6.70
C PRO A 219 14.08 13.90 7.99
N HIS A 220 14.55 12.99 8.83
CA HIS A 220 14.00 12.69 10.16
C HIS A 220 12.53 12.31 10.23
N VAL A 221 11.88 11.98 9.09
CA VAL A 221 10.46 11.55 9.08
C VAL A 221 10.27 10.19 9.78
N PRO A 222 11.10 9.15 9.54
CA PRO A 222 10.96 7.89 10.27
C PRO A 222 11.12 8.06 11.77
N GLU A 223 12.16 8.81 12.21
CA GLU A 223 12.46 9.07 13.61
C GLU A 223 11.33 9.84 14.30
N TYR A 224 10.86 10.92 13.66
CA TYR A 224 9.74 11.72 14.16
C TYR A 224 8.46 10.87 14.32
N LEU A 225 8.13 10.05 13.34
CA LEU A 225 6.98 9.16 13.42
C LEU A 225 7.18 8.11 14.52
N ALA A 226 8.37 7.53 14.65
CA ALA A 226 8.67 6.55 15.68
C ALA A 226 8.48 7.12 17.09
N GLU A 227 8.99 8.31 17.35
CA GLU A 227 8.84 9.01 18.63
C GLU A 227 7.39 9.42 18.89
N THR A 228 6.71 10.01 17.88
CA THR A 228 5.34 10.55 18.04
C THR A 228 4.28 9.48 18.20
N ILE A 229 4.46 8.32 17.55
CA ILE A 229 3.53 7.18 17.55
C ILE A 229 3.94 6.15 18.62
N ASN A 230 5.19 6.19 19.09
CA ASN A 230 5.80 5.20 20.00
C ASN A 230 5.79 3.77 19.41
N LEU A 231 6.17 3.66 18.15
CA LEU A 231 6.31 2.39 17.43
C LEU A 231 7.60 2.39 16.59
N ASN A 232 8.06 1.19 16.25
CA ASN A 232 9.17 1.06 15.29
C ASN A 232 8.71 1.51 13.89
N VAL A 233 9.40 2.51 13.32
CA VAL A 233 9.16 3.03 11.97
C VAL A 233 10.45 2.97 11.18
N TYR A 234 10.41 2.33 10.01
CA TYR A 234 11.57 2.23 9.13
C TYR A 234 11.16 2.27 7.66
N ARG A 235 12.10 2.64 6.78
CA ARG A 235 11.88 2.59 5.34
C ARG A 235 11.89 1.15 4.87
N GLY A 236 10.87 0.77 4.08
CA GLY A 236 10.80 -0.53 3.46
C GLY A 236 11.80 -0.67 2.32
N ASP A 237 12.38 -1.84 2.20
CA ASP A 237 13.26 -2.20 1.09
C ASP A 237 12.52 -3.15 0.13
N PRO A 238 12.04 -2.66 -1.04
CA PRO A 238 11.38 -3.50 -2.02
C PRO A 238 12.33 -4.47 -2.75
N TRP A 239 13.65 -4.24 -2.64
CA TRP A 239 14.67 -5.07 -3.27
C TRP A 239 15.11 -6.26 -2.41
N ALA A 240 14.69 -6.34 -1.15
CA ALA A 240 15.12 -7.36 -0.21
C ALA A 240 14.97 -8.81 -0.72
N ARG A 241 14.12 -9.02 -1.74
CA ARG A 241 13.88 -10.34 -2.38
C ARG A 241 14.20 -10.34 -3.87
N VAL A 242 14.92 -9.34 -4.34
CA VAL A 242 15.35 -9.21 -5.75
C VAL A 242 16.84 -9.45 -5.82
N VAL A 243 17.27 -10.25 -6.78
CA VAL A 243 18.71 -10.46 -7.05
C VAL A 243 19.19 -9.39 -8.02
N TYR A 244 20.20 -8.61 -7.61
CA TYR A 244 20.78 -7.55 -8.42
C TYR A 244 22.31 -7.45 -8.21
N PRO A 245 23.06 -6.86 -9.15
CA PRO A 245 24.49 -6.58 -8.99
C PRO A 245 24.77 -5.61 -7.83
N LYS A 246 25.80 -5.89 -7.02
CA LYS A 246 26.12 -5.10 -5.80
C LYS A 246 26.43 -3.63 -6.07
N ASP A 247 26.99 -3.32 -7.23
CA ASP A 247 27.32 -1.95 -7.66
C ASP A 247 26.07 -1.07 -7.84
N LEU A 248 24.89 -1.67 -7.95
CA LEU A 248 23.63 -0.94 -8.02
C LEU A 248 23.01 -0.62 -6.65
N THR A 249 23.56 -1.14 -5.55
CA THR A 249 22.97 -1.02 -4.20
C THR A 249 22.59 0.43 -3.85
N THR A 250 23.52 1.36 -3.96
CA THR A 250 23.29 2.77 -3.61
C THR A 250 22.14 3.40 -4.43
N VAL A 251 22.10 3.13 -5.73
CA VAL A 251 21.05 3.65 -6.62
C VAL A 251 19.71 3.02 -6.27
N LEU A 252 19.69 1.71 -6.02
CA LEU A 252 18.48 0.97 -5.70
C LEU A 252 17.91 1.38 -4.33
N GLU A 253 18.75 1.63 -3.33
CA GLU A 253 18.33 2.17 -2.04
C GLU A 253 17.66 3.54 -2.19
N GLU A 254 18.20 4.41 -3.05
CA GLU A 254 17.64 5.73 -3.31
C GLU A 254 16.28 5.66 -4.02
N ILE A 255 16.15 4.81 -5.04
CA ILE A 255 14.91 4.73 -5.81
C ILE A 255 13.88 3.77 -5.22
N GLY A 256 14.30 2.86 -4.34
CA GLY A 256 13.49 1.75 -3.81
C GLY A 256 12.10 2.15 -3.35
N PRO A 257 11.95 3.11 -2.43
CA PRO A 257 10.64 3.52 -1.95
C PRO A 257 9.69 3.99 -3.05
N ARG A 258 10.20 4.59 -4.13
CA ARG A 258 9.39 5.00 -5.29
C ARG A 258 8.99 3.82 -6.18
N MET A 259 9.76 2.73 -6.14
CA MET A 259 9.56 1.56 -7.00
C MET A 259 8.76 0.44 -6.31
N ALA A 260 8.42 0.59 -5.02
CA ALA A 260 7.81 -0.47 -4.23
C ALA A 260 6.54 -1.07 -4.87
N VAL A 261 5.64 -0.24 -5.40
CA VAL A 261 4.43 -0.70 -6.12
C VAL A 261 4.81 -1.47 -7.38
N ALA A 262 5.74 -0.93 -8.19
CA ALA A 262 6.16 -1.56 -9.45
C ALA A 262 6.83 -2.92 -9.21
N VAL A 263 7.71 -3.00 -8.21
CA VAL A 263 8.34 -4.26 -7.78
C VAL A 263 7.30 -5.26 -7.32
N GLY A 264 6.36 -4.84 -6.48
CA GLY A 264 5.29 -5.71 -5.99
C GLY A 264 4.34 -6.19 -7.10
N LEU A 265 4.08 -5.37 -8.13
CA LEU A 265 3.33 -5.79 -9.31
C LEU A 265 4.11 -6.85 -10.11
N ALA A 266 5.41 -6.66 -10.31
CA ALA A 266 6.27 -7.62 -11.01
C ALA A 266 6.39 -8.96 -10.26
N MET A 267 6.26 -8.96 -8.93
CA MET A 267 6.31 -10.17 -8.10
C MET A 267 5.03 -11.01 -8.14
N ARG A 268 3.96 -10.54 -8.79
CA ARG A 268 2.65 -11.20 -8.75
C ARG A 268 2.65 -12.64 -9.26
N GLU A 269 3.47 -12.95 -10.25
CA GLU A 269 3.55 -14.31 -10.84
C GLU A 269 4.49 -15.25 -10.04
N MET A 270 5.12 -14.75 -8.98
CA MET A 270 6.08 -15.51 -8.18
C MET A 270 5.44 -16.13 -6.92
N GLU A 271 4.14 -15.93 -6.69
CA GLU A 271 3.36 -16.46 -5.56
C GLU A 271 2.75 -17.85 -5.77
#